data_b2ed969da5e07b901f593688177b6676
#
_entry.id   b2ed969da5e07b901f593688177b6676
#
_cell.length_a   1.000
_cell.length_b   1.000
_cell.length_c   1.000
_cell.angle_alpha   90.00
_cell.angle_beta   90.00
_cell.angle_gamma   90.00
#
_symmetry.space_group_name_H-M   'P 1'
#
loop_
_entity.id
_entity.type
_entity.pdbx_description
1 polymer ?
#
loop_
_entity_poly.entity_id
_entity_poly.type
_entity_poly.pdbx_seq_one_letter_code
_entity_poly.pdbx_strand_id
1 'polypeptide(L)'
;MKVRKAIIPAAGLGTRLLPNTKSIPKEMLPLVDKPVIQYIVEEAVAAGIEEILIITNRGKSPIEDYFDYAPDLEERLVKDGKQSEAETVRAVADMADVFFLRQKETKGLGHAIWRAKTFVGDEPFAILLGDDIMLSEKPVLKQLVEAAEDNSCSAIAVREVPDELIVKYSSVKLEEKLGDRVYRIGDMNEKPTLDEKFSNYAILGRYVLTPGIFDILAHTAPGRNNEIQLTDGMKELCHGEPMCAVDFEGRRYDTGNLKGYLEAIIDFALKNQEAGDWLREFIREKAKNL
;
A
#
# COMPACT_ATOMS: atom_id res chain seq x y z
N MET A 1 14.98 -8.02 -14.13
CA MET A 1 13.56 -7.56 -14.20
C MET A 1 13.53 -6.16 -13.60
N LYS A 2 13.26 -5.08 -14.37
CA LYS A 2 13.22 -3.71 -13.81
C LYS A 2 11.75 -3.32 -13.51
N VAL A 3 11.47 -2.90 -12.27
CA VAL A 3 10.13 -2.47 -11.84
C VAL A 3 10.08 -0.94 -11.82
N ARG A 4 9.31 -0.33 -12.73
CA ARG A 4 9.19 1.14 -12.86
C ARG A 4 7.78 1.66 -12.60
N LYS A 5 6.79 0.78 -12.66
CA LYS A 5 5.38 1.12 -12.54
C LYS A 5 4.79 0.62 -11.25
N ALA A 6 3.91 1.40 -10.65
CA ALA A 6 3.15 0.98 -9.47
C ALA A 6 1.65 1.23 -9.63
N ILE A 7 0.86 0.41 -8.95
CA ILE A 7 -0.59 0.56 -8.83
C ILE A 7 -0.93 0.78 -7.36
N ILE A 8 -1.70 1.82 -7.05
CA ILE A 8 -2.23 2.09 -5.72
C ILE A 8 -3.76 1.96 -5.77
N PRO A 9 -4.33 0.82 -5.32
CA PRO A 9 -5.78 0.68 -5.22
C PRO A 9 -6.33 1.55 -4.09
N ALA A 10 -7.11 2.57 -4.44
CA ALA A 10 -7.73 3.53 -3.53
C ALA A 10 -9.27 3.64 -3.74
N ALA A 11 -9.90 2.63 -4.38
CA ALA A 11 -11.33 2.65 -4.70
C ALA A 11 -12.25 2.21 -3.54
N GLY A 12 -11.71 1.76 -2.41
CA GLY A 12 -12.50 1.29 -1.26
C GLY A 12 -13.32 2.40 -0.58
N LEU A 13 -14.50 2.06 -0.05
CA LEU A 13 -15.43 3.02 0.56
C LEU A 13 -15.02 3.50 1.96
N GLY A 14 -14.09 2.83 2.63
CA GLY A 14 -13.61 3.24 3.96
C GLY A 14 -14.63 3.10 5.10
N THR A 15 -15.59 2.20 5.00
CA THR A 15 -16.72 2.07 5.95
C THR A 15 -16.32 1.82 7.40
N ARG A 16 -15.13 1.24 7.64
CA ARG A 16 -14.58 0.99 8.99
C ARG A 16 -14.20 2.27 9.75
N LEU A 17 -14.06 3.40 9.04
CA LEU A 17 -13.66 4.71 9.58
C LEU A 17 -14.81 5.75 9.53
N LEU A 18 -16.04 5.32 9.31
CA LEU A 18 -17.20 6.21 9.40
C LEU A 18 -17.33 6.76 10.83
N PRO A 19 -17.77 8.05 11.01
CA PRO A 19 -18.29 8.95 9.96
C PRO A 19 -17.22 9.75 9.18
N ASN A 20 -15.94 9.73 9.56
CA ASN A 20 -14.88 10.54 8.93
C ASN A 20 -14.83 10.36 7.41
N THR A 21 -14.96 9.12 6.96
CA THR A 21 -14.85 8.75 5.53
C THR A 21 -16.15 8.94 4.74
N LYS A 22 -17.17 9.59 5.32
CA LYS A 22 -18.41 9.95 4.62
C LYS A 22 -18.13 10.94 3.47
N SER A 23 -17.21 11.88 3.67
CA SER A 23 -16.89 12.96 2.74
C SER A 23 -15.40 13.06 2.38
N ILE A 24 -14.54 12.38 3.11
CA ILE A 24 -13.09 12.38 2.90
C ILE A 24 -12.64 10.95 2.57
N PRO A 25 -11.93 10.72 1.46
CA PRO A 25 -11.29 9.43 1.20
C PRO A 25 -10.41 9.00 2.39
N LYS A 26 -10.46 7.72 2.78
CA LYS A 26 -9.61 7.22 3.88
C LYS A 26 -8.12 7.46 3.62
N GLU A 27 -7.74 7.44 2.36
CA GLU A 27 -6.38 7.69 1.88
C GLU A 27 -5.96 9.16 2.05
N MET A 28 -6.92 10.07 2.20
CA MET A 28 -6.70 11.51 2.46
C MET A 28 -6.78 11.88 3.94
N LEU A 29 -6.98 10.92 4.83
CA LEU A 29 -6.93 11.21 6.26
C LEU A 29 -5.51 11.67 6.64
N PRO A 30 -5.37 12.76 7.41
CA PRO A 30 -4.07 13.31 7.76
C PRO A 30 -3.32 12.38 8.73
N LEU A 31 -2.08 12.09 8.42
CA LEU A 31 -1.15 11.41 9.32
C LEU A 31 -0.05 12.41 9.68
N VAL A 32 -0.28 13.16 10.77
CA VAL A 32 0.54 14.28 11.25
C VAL A 32 0.50 15.49 10.29
N ASP A 33 1.42 15.57 9.33
CA ASP A 33 1.67 16.71 8.45
C ASP A 33 1.25 16.48 6.99
N LYS A 34 0.93 15.24 6.60
CA LYS A 34 0.53 14.88 5.23
C LYS A 34 -0.51 13.75 5.23
N PRO A 35 -1.29 13.58 4.13
CA PRO A 35 -2.26 12.50 4.04
C PRO A 35 -1.59 11.13 3.89
N VAL A 36 -2.30 10.08 4.29
CA VAL A 36 -1.87 8.67 4.19
C VAL A 36 -1.32 8.34 2.80
N ILE A 37 -2.01 8.77 1.73
CA ILE A 37 -1.64 8.45 0.35
C ILE A 37 -0.26 8.98 -0.03
N GLN A 38 0.18 10.13 0.52
CA GLN A 38 1.48 10.70 0.21
C GLN A 38 2.61 9.81 0.71
N TYR A 39 2.51 9.26 1.92
CA TYR A 39 3.51 8.32 2.45
C TYR A 39 3.67 7.08 1.57
N ILE A 40 2.57 6.63 0.95
CA ILE A 40 2.58 5.46 0.05
C ILE A 40 3.26 5.81 -1.28
N VAL A 41 2.99 7.00 -1.83
CA VAL A 41 3.65 7.50 -3.05
C VAL A 41 5.13 7.74 -2.79
N GLU A 42 5.50 8.37 -1.66
CA GLU A 42 6.90 8.57 -1.25
C GLU A 42 7.67 7.24 -1.15
N GLU A 43 7.05 6.20 -0.59
CA GLU A 43 7.66 4.86 -0.54
C GLU A 43 7.90 4.29 -1.95
N ALA A 44 6.92 4.45 -2.86
CA ALA A 44 7.05 4.00 -4.24
C ALA A 44 8.19 4.71 -4.96
N VAL A 45 8.26 6.04 -4.85
CA VAL A 45 9.34 6.86 -5.43
C VAL A 45 10.71 6.47 -4.85
N ALA A 46 10.81 6.31 -3.54
CA ALA A 46 12.05 5.89 -2.87
C ALA A 46 12.49 4.45 -3.24
N ALA A 47 11.57 3.62 -3.73
CA ALA A 47 11.86 2.30 -4.27
C ALA A 47 12.30 2.34 -5.76
N GLY A 48 12.23 3.50 -6.43
CA GLY A 48 12.63 3.67 -7.83
C GLY A 48 11.47 3.57 -8.83
N ILE A 49 10.23 3.69 -8.36
CA ILE A 49 9.05 3.77 -9.24
C ILE A 49 9.01 5.14 -9.93
N GLU A 50 8.74 5.14 -11.22
CA GLU A 50 8.70 6.31 -12.10
C GLU A 50 7.24 6.73 -12.40
N GLU A 51 6.36 5.75 -12.64
CA GLU A 51 4.96 5.97 -13.03
C GLU A 51 4.02 5.29 -12.02
N ILE A 52 3.03 6.03 -11.51
CA ILE A 52 2.10 5.53 -10.49
C ILE A 52 0.65 5.67 -10.99
N LEU A 53 -0.08 4.55 -11.03
CA LEU A 53 -1.52 4.56 -11.30
C LEU A 53 -2.30 4.43 -10.00
N ILE A 54 -3.06 5.46 -9.64
CA ILE A 54 -4.00 5.40 -8.52
C ILE A 54 -5.38 5.00 -9.04
N ILE A 55 -5.92 3.90 -8.52
CA ILE A 55 -7.25 3.42 -8.89
C ILE A 55 -8.26 3.97 -7.91
N THR A 56 -9.08 4.92 -8.37
CA THR A 56 -10.09 5.63 -7.59
C THR A 56 -11.51 5.14 -7.89
N ASN A 57 -12.51 5.73 -7.23
CA ASN A 57 -13.92 5.61 -7.56
C ASN A 57 -14.62 6.99 -7.53
N ARG A 58 -15.94 6.99 -7.71
CA ARG A 58 -16.75 8.22 -7.59
C ARG A 58 -16.62 8.80 -6.16
N GLY A 59 -16.34 10.09 -6.05
CA GLY A 59 -16.23 10.82 -4.77
C GLY A 59 -14.81 10.81 -4.18
N LYS A 60 -13.79 10.40 -4.96
CA LYS A 60 -12.38 10.39 -4.54
C LYS A 60 -11.53 11.48 -5.24
N SER A 61 -12.18 12.52 -5.84
CA SER A 61 -11.48 13.65 -6.45
C SER A 61 -10.46 14.35 -5.55
N PRO A 62 -10.60 14.41 -4.19
CA PRO A 62 -9.54 14.99 -3.37
C PRO A 62 -8.17 14.28 -3.49
N ILE A 63 -8.13 13.02 -3.93
CA ILE A 63 -6.87 12.34 -4.21
C ILE A 63 -6.27 12.85 -5.53
N GLU A 64 -7.13 13.06 -6.54
CA GLU A 64 -6.73 13.58 -7.85
C GLU A 64 -6.22 15.01 -7.68
N ASP A 65 -7.00 15.89 -7.04
CA ASP A 65 -6.67 17.29 -6.76
C ASP A 65 -5.37 17.44 -5.94
N TYR A 66 -5.04 16.46 -5.09
CA TYR A 66 -3.86 16.52 -4.22
C TYR A 66 -2.53 16.39 -4.98
N PHE A 67 -2.50 15.60 -6.05
CA PHE A 67 -1.31 15.39 -6.86
C PHE A 67 -1.28 16.27 -8.10
N ASP A 68 -2.30 17.11 -8.33
CA ASP A 68 -2.31 18.10 -9.38
C ASP A 68 -1.62 19.41 -8.95
N TYR A 69 -1.19 20.22 -9.94
CA TYR A 69 -0.69 21.56 -9.68
C TYR A 69 -1.79 22.48 -9.14
N ALA A 70 -1.43 23.36 -8.22
CA ALA A 70 -2.32 24.34 -7.62
C ALA A 70 -1.84 25.79 -7.93
N PRO A 71 -1.82 26.24 -9.19
CA PRO A 71 -1.16 27.49 -9.60
C PRO A 71 -1.71 28.72 -8.90
N ASP A 72 -3.02 28.80 -8.65
CA ASP A 72 -3.64 29.93 -7.95
C ASP A 72 -3.17 30.02 -6.47
N LEU A 73 -3.01 28.88 -5.81
CA LEU A 73 -2.49 28.81 -4.45
C LEU A 73 -1.01 29.16 -4.40
N GLU A 74 -0.22 28.58 -5.31
CA GLU A 74 1.23 28.82 -5.42
C GLU A 74 1.51 30.30 -5.66
N GLU A 75 0.81 30.94 -6.62
CA GLU A 75 0.96 32.37 -6.94
C GLU A 75 0.61 33.24 -5.72
N ARG A 76 -0.46 32.90 -4.99
CA ARG A 76 -0.87 33.64 -3.80
C ARG A 76 0.17 33.53 -2.68
N LEU A 77 0.68 32.30 -2.41
CA LEU A 77 1.73 32.10 -1.40
C LEU A 77 2.99 32.90 -1.68
N VAL A 78 3.42 32.90 -2.96
CA VAL A 78 4.58 33.73 -3.39
C VAL A 78 4.32 35.23 -3.18
N LYS A 79 3.14 35.74 -3.54
CA LYS A 79 2.76 37.15 -3.28
C LYS A 79 2.75 37.50 -1.80
N ASP A 80 2.37 36.56 -0.94
CA ASP A 80 2.31 36.74 0.51
C ASP A 80 3.70 36.54 1.18
N GLY A 81 4.78 36.33 0.40
CA GLY A 81 6.15 36.10 0.89
C GLY A 81 6.40 34.70 1.46
N LYS A 82 5.51 33.73 1.19
CA LYS A 82 5.55 32.36 1.69
C LYS A 82 6.12 31.40 0.65
N GLN A 83 7.35 31.66 0.24
CA GLN A 83 8.01 30.89 -0.83
C GLN A 83 8.18 29.41 -0.48
N SER A 84 8.54 29.09 0.77
CA SER A 84 8.74 27.71 1.25
C SER A 84 7.46 26.88 1.20
N GLU A 85 6.32 27.50 1.54
CA GLU A 85 5.00 26.85 1.46
C GLU A 85 4.58 26.60 -0.01
N ALA A 86 4.88 27.56 -0.92
CA ALA A 86 4.64 27.36 -2.34
C ALA A 86 5.46 26.22 -2.92
N GLU A 87 6.75 26.12 -2.54
CA GLU A 87 7.62 25.01 -2.91
C GLU A 87 7.12 23.67 -2.36
N THR A 88 6.61 23.65 -1.12
CA THR A 88 6.02 22.44 -0.53
C THR A 88 4.79 21.96 -1.30
N VAL A 89 3.89 22.87 -1.69
CA VAL A 89 2.73 22.54 -2.52
C VAL A 89 3.16 21.98 -3.87
N ARG A 90 4.12 22.63 -4.53
CA ARG A 90 4.63 22.23 -5.83
C ARG A 90 5.31 20.86 -5.79
N ALA A 91 6.10 20.58 -4.76
CA ALA A 91 6.85 19.34 -4.60
C ALA A 91 5.95 18.09 -4.54
N VAL A 92 4.69 18.22 -4.11
CA VAL A 92 3.73 17.11 -4.12
C VAL A 92 3.38 16.70 -5.54
N ALA A 93 3.09 17.68 -6.43
CA ALA A 93 2.74 17.42 -7.83
C ALA A 93 3.96 16.93 -8.64
N ASP A 94 5.15 17.39 -8.32
CA ASP A 94 6.40 17.00 -8.99
C ASP A 94 7.01 15.68 -8.50
N MET A 95 6.38 15.00 -7.53
CA MET A 95 6.94 13.82 -6.85
C MET A 95 7.07 12.60 -7.78
N ALA A 96 6.09 12.37 -8.65
CA ALA A 96 6.04 11.28 -9.61
C ALA A 96 5.04 11.57 -10.73
N ASP A 97 5.13 10.83 -11.84
CA ASP A 97 4.09 10.81 -12.87
C ASP A 97 2.88 10.00 -12.36
N VAL A 98 1.84 10.71 -11.88
CA VAL A 98 0.65 10.09 -11.28
C VAL A 98 -0.50 10.07 -12.30
N PHE A 99 -1.03 8.87 -12.54
CA PHE A 99 -2.18 8.62 -13.40
C PHE A 99 -3.38 8.19 -12.58
N PHE A 100 -4.60 8.46 -13.07
CA PHE A 100 -5.83 8.09 -12.38
C PHE A 100 -6.73 7.23 -13.25
N LEU A 101 -7.26 6.14 -12.67
CA LEU A 101 -8.23 5.27 -13.29
C LEU A 101 -9.41 5.03 -12.35
N ARG A 102 -10.63 5.20 -12.85
CA ARG A 102 -11.83 4.89 -12.05
C ARG A 102 -12.23 3.43 -12.17
N GLN A 103 -12.30 2.76 -11.02
CA GLN A 103 -12.99 1.49 -10.89
C GLN A 103 -14.51 1.77 -10.86
N LYS A 104 -15.18 1.57 -12.00
CA LYS A 104 -16.63 1.90 -12.15
C LYS A 104 -17.53 1.02 -11.28
N GLU A 105 -17.12 -0.22 -11.02
CA GLU A 105 -17.79 -1.21 -10.18
C GLU A 105 -16.79 -1.79 -9.18
N THR A 106 -17.15 -1.78 -7.90
CA THR A 106 -16.31 -2.30 -6.81
C THR A 106 -16.48 -3.84 -6.72
N LYS A 107 -15.72 -4.58 -7.53
CA LYS A 107 -15.76 -6.05 -7.60
C LYS A 107 -14.55 -6.71 -6.91
N GLY A 108 -13.94 -6.03 -5.95
CA GLY A 108 -12.79 -6.53 -5.19
C GLY A 108 -11.43 -6.01 -5.68
N LEU A 109 -10.37 -6.39 -4.93
CA LEU A 109 -9.00 -5.94 -5.18
C LEU A 109 -8.44 -6.49 -6.50
N GLY A 110 -8.65 -7.77 -6.78
CA GLY A 110 -8.21 -8.40 -8.04
C GLY A 110 -8.82 -7.71 -9.26
N HIS A 111 -10.12 -7.34 -9.19
CA HIS A 111 -10.74 -6.57 -10.26
C HIS A 111 -10.12 -5.18 -10.41
N ALA A 112 -9.80 -4.48 -9.31
CA ALA A 112 -9.11 -3.19 -9.39
C ALA A 112 -7.79 -3.33 -10.14
N ILE A 113 -6.94 -4.30 -9.76
CA ILE A 113 -5.67 -4.57 -10.40
C ILE A 113 -5.84 -4.94 -11.87
N TRP A 114 -6.79 -5.82 -12.20
CA TRP A 114 -7.07 -6.19 -13.60
C TRP A 114 -7.37 -4.98 -14.49
N ARG A 115 -8.05 -3.93 -13.96
CA ARG A 115 -8.33 -2.69 -14.68
C ARG A 115 -7.08 -1.93 -15.11
N ALA A 116 -5.94 -2.17 -14.47
CA ALA A 116 -4.67 -1.50 -14.77
C ALA A 116 -3.89 -2.15 -15.93
N LYS A 117 -4.36 -3.26 -16.53
CA LYS A 117 -3.66 -4.02 -17.58
C LYS A 117 -3.10 -3.12 -18.68
N THR A 118 -3.89 -2.17 -19.17
CA THR A 118 -3.47 -1.28 -20.28
C THR A 118 -2.36 -0.30 -19.87
N PHE A 119 -2.36 0.16 -18.61
CA PHE A 119 -1.30 1.03 -18.08
C PHE A 119 0.01 0.26 -17.89
N VAL A 120 -0.07 -0.93 -17.32
CA VAL A 120 1.11 -1.75 -17.04
C VAL A 120 1.75 -2.28 -18.31
N GLY A 121 0.95 -2.76 -19.26
CA GLY A 121 1.46 -3.45 -20.45
C GLY A 121 2.11 -4.79 -20.08
N ASP A 122 3.28 -5.03 -20.64
CA ASP A 122 4.03 -6.30 -20.48
C ASP A 122 5.22 -6.15 -19.49
N GLU A 123 5.21 -5.14 -18.63
CA GLU A 123 6.26 -4.89 -17.66
C GLU A 123 5.90 -5.45 -16.27
N PRO A 124 6.88 -5.89 -15.45
CA PRO A 124 6.64 -6.16 -14.04
C PRO A 124 6.26 -4.85 -13.33
N PHE A 125 5.42 -4.96 -12.32
CA PHE A 125 4.87 -3.80 -11.64
C PHE A 125 4.69 -4.04 -10.15
N ALA A 126 4.65 -2.94 -9.40
CA ALA A 126 4.39 -2.97 -7.97
C ALA A 126 2.92 -2.72 -7.65
N ILE A 127 2.46 -3.20 -6.50
CA ILE A 127 1.17 -2.84 -5.91
C ILE A 127 1.41 -2.40 -4.47
N LEU A 128 0.86 -1.24 -4.10
CA LEU A 128 0.86 -0.72 -2.73
C LEU A 128 -0.57 -0.47 -2.30
N LEU A 129 -1.04 -1.15 -1.25
CA LEU A 129 -2.40 -0.91 -0.74
C LEU A 129 -2.50 0.49 -0.15
N GLY A 130 -3.56 1.22 -0.52
CA GLY A 130 -3.76 2.63 -0.22
C GLY A 130 -4.04 2.97 1.25
N ASP A 131 -4.16 1.98 2.12
CA ASP A 131 -4.39 2.11 3.56
C ASP A 131 -3.35 1.36 4.43
N ASP A 132 -2.29 0.85 3.82
CA ASP A 132 -1.18 0.22 4.52
C ASP A 132 0.06 1.12 4.49
N ILE A 133 0.48 1.63 5.63
CA ILE A 133 1.72 2.42 5.76
C ILE A 133 2.82 1.53 6.32
N MET A 134 4.00 1.62 5.72
CA MET A 134 5.19 0.92 6.16
C MET A 134 6.22 1.93 6.71
N LEU A 135 6.73 1.68 7.91
CA LEU A 135 7.81 2.45 8.51
C LEU A 135 9.06 1.59 8.58
N SER A 136 10.04 1.91 7.75
CA SER A 136 11.29 1.15 7.63
C SER A 136 12.45 2.07 7.22
N GLU A 137 13.67 1.73 7.58
CA GLU A 137 14.88 2.45 7.10
C GLU A 137 15.07 2.24 5.60
N LYS A 138 14.94 1.00 5.12
CA LYS A 138 14.89 0.68 3.70
C LYS A 138 13.43 0.49 3.29
N PRO A 139 12.89 1.26 2.34
CA PRO A 139 11.49 1.12 1.92
C PRO A 139 11.10 -0.34 1.69
N VAL A 140 9.94 -0.76 2.21
CA VAL A 140 9.52 -2.16 2.09
C VAL A 140 9.35 -2.55 0.63
N LEU A 141 8.78 -1.66 -0.20
CA LEU A 141 8.71 -1.93 -1.63
C LEU A 141 10.10 -2.16 -2.26
N LYS A 142 11.12 -1.41 -1.85
CA LYS A 142 12.48 -1.59 -2.36
C LYS A 142 13.06 -2.96 -1.97
N GLN A 143 12.75 -3.46 -0.76
CA GLN A 143 13.15 -4.81 -0.36
C GLN A 143 12.53 -5.88 -1.29
N LEU A 144 11.26 -5.68 -1.70
CA LEU A 144 10.58 -6.57 -2.64
C LEU A 144 11.15 -6.47 -4.06
N VAL A 145 11.41 -5.25 -4.54
CA VAL A 145 11.96 -5.01 -5.88
C VAL A 145 13.30 -5.72 -6.01
N GLU A 146 14.20 -5.56 -5.05
CA GLU A 146 15.49 -6.24 -5.05
C GLU A 146 15.32 -7.77 -5.02
N ALA A 147 14.48 -8.31 -4.13
CA ALA A 147 14.23 -9.76 -4.08
C ALA A 147 13.66 -10.30 -5.40
N ALA A 148 12.74 -9.54 -6.04
CA ALA A 148 12.16 -9.89 -7.32
C ALA A 148 13.19 -9.86 -8.46
N GLU A 149 14.08 -8.86 -8.47
CA GLU A 149 15.16 -8.73 -9.46
C GLU A 149 16.20 -9.83 -9.30
N ASP A 150 16.67 -10.07 -8.08
CA ASP A 150 17.69 -11.08 -7.75
C ASP A 150 17.23 -12.50 -8.09
N ASN A 151 15.94 -12.80 -7.89
CA ASN A 151 15.36 -14.14 -8.14
C ASN A 151 14.58 -14.22 -9.47
N SER A 152 14.48 -13.14 -10.24
CA SER A 152 13.73 -13.06 -11.51
C SER A 152 12.30 -13.60 -11.38
N CYS A 153 11.58 -13.24 -10.29
CA CYS A 153 10.26 -13.76 -9.96
C CYS A 153 9.34 -12.68 -9.36
N SER A 154 8.05 -12.97 -9.24
CA SER A 154 7.14 -12.16 -8.43
C SER A 154 7.54 -12.19 -6.95
N ALA A 155 7.32 -11.08 -6.21
CA ALA A 155 7.64 -10.98 -4.79
C ALA A 155 6.47 -10.38 -4.00
N ILE A 156 6.19 -10.91 -2.81
CA ILE A 156 5.15 -10.39 -1.93
C ILE A 156 5.68 -10.15 -0.52
N ALA A 157 5.23 -9.08 0.13
CA ALA A 157 5.56 -8.79 1.51
C ALA A 157 4.80 -9.73 2.44
N VAL A 158 5.53 -10.37 3.35
CA VAL A 158 4.93 -11.21 4.40
C VAL A 158 5.48 -10.84 5.77
N ARG A 159 4.73 -11.17 6.80
CA ARG A 159 5.15 -11.06 8.21
C ARG A 159 4.46 -12.13 9.03
N GLU A 160 5.18 -12.69 9.98
CA GLU A 160 4.59 -13.57 10.96
C GLU A 160 3.62 -12.81 11.88
N VAL A 161 2.40 -13.35 12.05
CA VAL A 161 1.33 -12.79 12.89
C VAL A 161 0.74 -13.86 13.80
N PRO A 162 0.14 -13.48 14.94
CA PRO A 162 -0.58 -14.42 15.81
C PRO A 162 -1.75 -15.10 15.09
N ASP A 163 -2.16 -16.27 15.62
CA ASP A 163 -3.27 -17.08 15.10
C ASP A 163 -4.58 -16.29 14.95
N GLU A 164 -4.87 -15.39 15.89
CA GLU A 164 -6.08 -14.57 15.87
C GLU A 164 -6.11 -13.56 14.71
N LEU A 165 -4.94 -13.28 14.13
CA LEU A 165 -4.81 -12.34 13.02
C LEU A 165 -4.71 -13.04 11.68
N ILE A 166 -4.08 -14.21 11.57
CA ILE A 166 -3.90 -14.89 10.28
C ILE A 166 -5.22 -15.16 9.56
N VAL A 167 -6.29 -15.46 10.30
CA VAL A 167 -7.65 -15.68 9.75
C VAL A 167 -8.28 -14.44 9.12
N LYS A 168 -7.66 -13.25 9.29
CA LYS A 168 -8.09 -11.99 8.69
C LYS A 168 -7.27 -11.61 7.45
N TYR A 169 -6.16 -12.27 7.23
CA TYR A 169 -5.21 -12.06 6.14
C TYR A 169 -5.12 -13.30 5.27
N SER A 170 -4.20 -13.28 4.30
CA SER A 170 -3.88 -14.44 3.48
C SER A 170 -2.67 -15.17 4.07
N SER A 171 -2.76 -16.48 4.25
CA SER A 171 -1.66 -17.34 4.70
C SER A 171 -0.85 -17.86 3.51
N VAL A 172 0.48 -17.95 3.64
CA VAL A 172 1.36 -18.49 2.60
C VAL A 172 2.05 -19.77 3.06
N LYS A 173 2.27 -20.68 2.10
CA LYS A 173 3.14 -21.84 2.26
C LYS A 173 4.55 -21.46 1.84
N LEU A 174 5.44 -21.30 2.83
CA LEU A 174 6.85 -21.07 2.57
C LEU A 174 7.55 -22.41 2.34
N GLU A 175 8.43 -22.47 1.35
CA GLU A 175 9.20 -23.66 1.00
C GLU A 175 10.70 -23.39 1.19
N GLU A 176 11.46 -23.28 0.13
CA GLU A 176 12.91 -23.10 0.14
C GLU A 176 13.30 -21.68 0.55
N LYS A 177 14.34 -21.55 1.39
CA LYS A 177 14.98 -20.27 1.67
C LYS A 177 15.88 -19.85 0.51
N LEU A 178 15.55 -18.73 -0.16
CA LEU A 178 16.27 -18.21 -1.33
C LEU A 178 17.37 -17.19 -0.92
N GLY A 179 17.21 -16.54 0.21
CA GLY A 179 18.11 -15.50 0.70
C GLY A 179 17.82 -15.14 2.15
N ASP A 180 18.46 -14.08 2.66
CA ASP A 180 18.09 -13.60 3.97
C ASP A 180 16.65 -13.06 3.93
N ARG A 181 15.79 -13.63 4.81
CA ARG A 181 14.35 -13.28 4.90
C ARG A 181 13.57 -13.44 3.59
N VAL A 182 14.09 -14.16 2.59
CA VAL A 182 13.43 -14.43 1.30
C VAL A 182 13.20 -15.92 1.14
N TYR A 183 11.96 -16.31 0.84
CA TYR A 183 11.51 -17.71 0.76
C TYR A 183 10.72 -17.94 -0.53
N ARG A 184 10.83 -19.12 -1.13
CA ARG A 184 9.95 -19.56 -2.22
C ARG A 184 8.55 -19.79 -1.68
N ILE A 185 7.54 -19.38 -2.46
CA ILE A 185 6.13 -19.66 -2.17
C ILE A 185 5.70 -20.90 -2.94
N GLY A 186 5.10 -21.85 -2.23
CA GLY A 186 4.49 -23.04 -2.83
C GLY A 186 2.97 -22.93 -2.97
N ASP A 187 2.30 -22.20 -2.11
CA ASP A 187 0.84 -22.00 -2.15
C ASP A 187 0.40 -20.85 -1.21
N MET A 188 -0.86 -20.41 -1.33
CA MET A 188 -1.48 -19.41 -0.47
C MET A 188 -2.99 -19.58 -0.34
N ASN A 189 -3.57 -19.12 0.76
CA ASN A 189 -5.01 -19.14 1.02
C ASN A 189 -5.49 -17.79 1.54
N GLU A 190 -6.60 -17.28 0.95
CA GLU A 190 -7.27 -16.05 1.41
C GLU A 190 -8.12 -16.32 2.65
N LYS A 191 -7.81 -15.63 3.75
CA LYS A 191 -8.55 -15.69 5.03
C LYS A 191 -8.89 -17.13 5.45
N PRO A 192 -7.88 -17.99 5.64
CA PRO A 192 -8.12 -19.38 5.99
C PRO A 192 -8.74 -19.51 7.38
N THR A 193 -9.35 -20.63 7.66
CA THR A 193 -9.53 -21.09 9.04
C THR A 193 -8.19 -21.50 9.63
N LEU A 194 -8.13 -21.72 10.96
CA LEU A 194 -6.89 -22.17 11.60
C LEU A 194 -6.41 -23.54 11.08
N ASP A 195 -7.34 -24.40 10.66
CA ASP A 195 -7.02 -25.73 10.11
C ASP A 195 -6.59 -25.68 8.63
N GLU A 196 -6.92 -24.60 7.91
CA GLU A 196 -6.61 -24.41 6.49
C GLU A 196 -5.37 -23.52 6.27
N LYS A 197 -4.84 -22.89 7.30
CA LYS A 197 -3.65 -22.04 7.16
C LYS A 197 -2.42 -22.88 6.82
N PHE A 198 -1.59 -22.38 5.94
CA PHE A 198 -0.28 -23.00 5.64
C PHE A 198 0.77 -22.63 6.68
N SER A 199 0.75 -21.38 7.15
CA SER A 199 1.68 -20.84 8.15
C SER A 199 1.08 -19.59 8.80
N ASN A 200 1.82 -19.01 9.75
CA ASN A 200 1.47 -17.71 10.35
C ASN A 200 2.04 -16.51 9.58
N TYR A 201 2.66 -16.73 8.43
CA TYR A 201 3.09 -15.64 7.57
C TYR A 201 1.91 -15.09 6.77
N ALA A 202 1.52 -13.86 7.10
CA ALA A 202 0.43 -13.12 6.45
C ALA A 202 0.96 -12.28 5.30
N ILE A 203 0.21 -12.21 4.20
CA ILE A 203 0.49 -11.30 3.08
C ILE A 203 0.06 -9.90 3.48
N LEU A 204 0.97 -8.91 3.34
CA LEU A 204 0.76 -7.56 3.83
C LEU A 204 1.13 -6.48 2.79
N GLY A 205 0.13 -6.00 2.05
CA GLY A 205 0.05 -4.70 1.42
C GLY A 205 1.05 -4.30 0.34
N ARG A 206 2.15 -5.01 0.14
CA ARG A 206 3.16 -4.73 -0.88
C ARG A 206 3.39 -5.97 -1.74
N TYR A 207 3.42 -5.74 -3.07
CA TYR A 207 3.59 -6.80 -4.06
C TYR A 207 4.42 -6.28 -5.23
N VAL A 208 5.20 -7.17 -5.84
CA VAL A 208 5.80 -7.02 -7.17
C VAL A 208 5.34 -8.22 -7.99
N LEU A 209 4.61 -7.99 -9.06
CA LEU A 209 4.01 -9.04 -9.86
C LEU A 209 4.43 -8.94 -11.33
N THR A 210 4.41 -10.09 -12.01
CA THR A 210 4.55 -10.18 -13.46
C THR A 210 3.21 -9.88 -14.14
N PRO A 211 3.20 -9.46 -15.42
CA PRO A 211 1.97 -9.22 -16.20
C PRO A 211 1.08 -10.44 -16.36
N GLY A 212 1.61 -11.66 -16.18
CA GLY A 212 0.85 -12.92 -16.23
C GLY A 212 -0.38 -12.94 -15.33
N ILE A 213 -0.35 -12.15 -14.23
CA ILE A 213 -1.48 -12.01 -13.32
C ILE A 213 -2.75 -11.47 -14.01
N PHE A 214 -2.64 -10.65 -15.06
CA PHE A 214 -3.80 -10.05 -15.71
C PHE A 214 -4.66 -11.04 -16.46
N ASP A 215 -4.05 -12.03 -17.11
CA ASP A 215 -4.78 -13.07 -17.83
C ASP A 215 -5.49 -14.02 -16.84
N ILE A 216 -4.87 -14.29 -15.71
CA ILE A 216 -5.47 -15.04 -14.61
C ILE A 216 -6.66 -14.29 -14.03
N LEU A 217 -6.48 -13.01 -13.65
CA LEU A 217 -7.55 -12.19 -13.06
C LEU A 217 -8.74 -11.98 -14.01
N ALA A 218 -8.53 -12.01 -15.33
CA ALA A 218 -9.60 -11.92 -16.32
C ALA A 218 -10.59 -13.09 -16.23
N HIS A 219 -10.15 -14.24 -15.71
CA HIS A 219 -10.93 -15.48 -15.61
C HIS A 219 -11.17 -15.93 -14.17
N THR A 220 -10.59 -15.24 -13.18
CA THR A 220 -10.78 -15.54 -11.75
C THR A 220 -12.25 -15.33 -11.37
N ALA A 221 -12.90 -16.38 -10.88
CA ALA A 221 -14.27 -16.31 -10.39
C ALA A 221 -14.36 -15.47 -9.11
N PRO A 222 -15.48 -14.77 -8.86
CA PRO A 222 -15.70 -14.13 -7.57
C PRO A 222 -15.64 -15.14 -6.43
N GLY A 223 -14.78 -14.86 -5.46
CA GLY A 223 -14.59 -15.66 -4.25
C GLY A 223 -15.37 -15.10 -3.06
N ARG A 224 -14.71 -14.99 -1.91
CA ARG A 224 -15.33 -14.50 -0.68
C ARG A 224 -15.94 -13.10 -0.86
N ASN A 225 -17.12 -12.86 -0.28
CA ASN A 225 -17.92 -11.62 -0.42
C ASN A 225 -18.34 -11.29 -1.86
N ASN A 226 -18.35 -12.24 -2.77
CA ASN A 226 -18.61 -12.02 -4.19
C ASN A 226 -17.63 -11.03 -4.85
N GLU A 227 -16.36 -11.05 -4.41
CA GLU A 227 -15.28 -10.21 -4.90
C GLU A 227 -14.23 -11.04 -5.62
N ILE A 228 -13.61 -10.48 -6.66
CA ILE A 228 -12.42 -11.04 -7.29
C ILE A 228 -11.24 -10.73 -6.38
N GLN A 229 -10.72 -11.76 -5.69
CA GLN A 229 -9.61 -11.61 -4.76
C GLN A 229 -8.28 -11.63 -5.50
N LEU A 230 -7.37 -10.73 -5.13
CA LEU A 230 -6.01 -10.73 -5.69
C LEU A 230 -5.25 -12.01 -5.27
N THR A 231 -5.48 -12.49 -4.05
CA THR A 231 -4.84 -13.68 -3.52
C THR A 231 -5.18 -14.94 -4.32
N ASP A 232 -6.44 -15.07 -4.78
CA ASP A 232 -6.85 -16.22 -5.61
C ASP A 232 -6.11 -16.21 -6.95
N GLY A 233 -5.96 -15.02 -7.57
CA GLY A 233 -5.16 -14.86 -8.78
C GLY A 233 -3.67 -15.14 -8.55
N MET A 234 -3.09 -14.64 -7.44
CA MET A 234 -1.70 -14.91 -7.10
C MET A 234 -1.43 -16.37 -6.77
N LYS A 235 -2.41 -17.07 -6.18
CA LYS A 235 -2.35 -18.52 -5.96
C LYS A 235 -2.18 -19.27 -7.29
N GLU A 236 -2.97 -18.93 -8.30
CA GLU A 236 -2.85 -19.53 -9.62
C GLU A 236 -1.51 -19.13 -10.29
N LEU A 237 -1.10 -17.87 -10.16
CA LEU A 237 0.17 -17.39 -10.69
C LEU A 237 1.36 -18.14 -10.10
N CYS A 238 1.41 -18.38 -8.78
CA CYS A 238 2.52 -19.07 -8.14
C CYS A 238 2.65 -20.56 -8.50
N HIS A 239 1.60 -21.17 -9.04
CA HIS A 239 1.66 -22.53 -9.59
C HIS A 239 2.22 -22.57 -11.03
N GLY A 240 2.16 -21.45 -11.76
CA GLY A 240 2.67 -21.33 -13.14
C GLY A 240 4.03 -20.63 -13.25
N GLU A 241 4.34 -19.73 -12.32
CA GLU A 241 5.57 -18.91 -12.32
C GLU A 241 6.20 -18.87 -10.94
N PRO A 242 7.55 -18.73 -10.83
CA PRO A 242 8.22 -18.57 -9.56
C PRO A 242 7.71 -17.32 -8.82
N MET A 243 7.51 -17.47 -7.50
CA MET A 243 7.14 -16.37 -6.61
C MET A 243 7.88 -16.50 -5.28
N CYS A 244 8.31 -15.37 -4.71
CA CYS A 244 8.96 -15.34 -3.41
C CYS A 244 8.20 -14.49 -2.39
N ALA A 245 8.32 -14.87 -1.13
CA ALA A 245 7.89 -14.13 0.04
C ALA A 245 9.09 -13.40 0.64
N VAL A 246 8.93 -12.11 0.94
CA VAL A 246 9.91 -11.30 1.64
C VAL A 246 9.36 -11.02 3.04
N ASP A 247 9.96 -11.61 4.09
CA ASP A 247 9.68 -11.24 5.47
C ASP A 247 10.35 -9.89 5.77
N PHE A 248 9.66 -8.82 5.35
CA PHE A 248 10.23 -7.47 5.28
C PHE A 248 10.69 -6.94 6.64
N GLU A 249 11.68 -6.07 6.61
CA GLU A 249 12.08 -5.29 7.78
C GLU A 249 11.28 -3.99 7.85
N GLY A 250 10.77 -3.67 9.03
CA GLY A 250 9.95 -2.48 9.26
C GLY A 250 8.70 -2.76 10.08
N ARG A 251 7.90 -1.73 10.31
CA ARG A 251 6.62 -1.81 10.99
C ARG A 251 5.49 -1.40 10.06
N ARG A 252 4.43 -2.20 10.02
CA ARG A 252 3.21 -1.94 9.25
C ARG A 252 2.13 -1.34 10.13
N TYR A 253 1.39 -0.37 9.57
CA TYR A 253 0.19 0.20 10.16
C TYR A 253 -0.99 0.06 9.19
N ASP A 254 -2.05 -0.66 9.61
CA ASP A 254 -3.33 -0.71 8.87
C ASP A 254 -4.15 0.54 9.23
N THR A 255 -3.97 1.61 8.46
CA THR A 255 -4.71 2.86 8.64
C THR A 255 -6.17 2.75 8.21
N GLY A 256 -6.58 1.65 7.62
CA GLY A 256 -7.98 1.34 7.30
C GLY A 256 -8.84 0.97 8.50
N ASN A 257 -8.30 0.94 9.73
CA ASN A 257 -9.04 0.77 10.97
C ASN A 257 -8.56 1.77 12.05
N LEU A 258 -9.42 2.05 13.02
CA LEU A 258 -9.18 3.10 14.01
C LEU A 258 -7.92 2.86 14.87
N LYS A 259 -7.67 1.61 15.29
CA LYS A 259 -6.50 1.31 16.15
C LYS A 259 -5.20 1.51 15.40
N GLY A 260 -5.07 0.91 14.21
CA GLY A 260 -3.88 1.05 13.38
C GLY A 260 -3.64 2.50 12.94
N TYR A 261 -4.71 3.26 12.68
CA TYR A 261 -4.62 4.68 12.38
C TYR A 261 -4.08 5.50 13.57
N LEU A 262 -4.58 5.26 14.79
CA LEU A 262 -4.08 5.93 16.01
C LEU A 262 -2.63 5.55 16.32
N GLU A 263 -2.26 4.26 16.16
CA GLU A 263 -0.87 3.83 16.33
C GLU A 263 0.06 4.53 15.35
N ALA A 264 -0.35 4.64 14.07
CA ALA A 264 0.41 5.35 13.06
C ALA A 264 0.58 6.84 13.45
N ILE A 265 -0.50 7.54 13.81
CA ILE A 265 -0.43 8.96 14.25
C ILE A 265 0.60 9.14 15.37
N ILE A 266 0.54 8.30 16.40
CA ILE A 266 1.44 8.44 17.56
C ILE A 266 2.90 8.22 17.15
N ASP A 267 3.18 7.13 16.42
CA ASP A 267 4.55 6.77 16.07
C ASP A 267 5.17 7.74 15.06
N PHE A 268 4.38 8.25 14.10
CA PHE A 268 4.85 9.27 13.16
C PHE A 268 5.02 10.64 13.84
N ALA A 269 4.08 11.02 14.71
CA ALA A 269 4.18 12.28 15.46
C ALA A 269 5.39 12.30 16.42
N LEU A 270 5.73 11.16 17.04
CA LEU A 270 6.94 11.03 17.86
C LEU A 270 8.25 11.17 17.06
N LYS A 271 8.22 10.97 15.74
CA LYS A 271 9.38 11.16 14.84
C LYS A 271 9.36 12.50 14.11
N ASN A 272 8.25 13.25 14.19
CA ASN A 272 8.13 14.56 13.56
C ASN A 272 9.11 15.55 14.20
N GLN A 273 9.81 16.34 13.38
CA GLN A 273 10.85 17.26 13.85
C GLN A 273 10.30 18.41 14.71
N GLU A 274 9.09 18.88 14.43
CA GLU A 274 8.47 19.99 15.13
C GLU A 274 7.75 19.54 16.42
N ALA A 275 6.99 18.44 16.33
CA ALA A 275 6.09 18.00 17.39
C ALA A 275 6.65 16.88 18.29
N GLY A 276 7.69 16.16 17.87
CA GLY A 276 8.10 14.90 18.49
C GLY A 276 8.56 15.04 19.93
N ASP A 277 9.39 16.04 20.25
CA ASP A 277 9.88 16.23 21.62
C ASP A 277 8.77 16.69 22.56
N TRP A 278 7.95 17.65 22.13
CA TRP A 278 6.76 18.07 22.87
C TRP A 278 5.81 16.89 23.15
N LEU A 279 5.55 16.06 22.14
CA LEU A 279 4.64 14.91 22.27
C LEU A 279 5.18 13.87 23.27
N ARG A 280 6.50 13.62 23.29
CA ARG A 280 7.10 12.71 24.29
C ARG A 280 6.85 13.18 25.72
N GLU A 281 7.02 14.49 25.98
CA GLU A 281 6.77 15.08 27.29
C GLU A 281 5.28 15.02 27.64
N PHE A 282 4.42 15.40 26.70
CA PHE A 282 2.97 15.35 26.86
C PHE A 282 2.47 13.94 27.20
N ILE A 283 2.94 12.89 26.48
CA ILE A 283 2.58 11.49 26.75
C ILE A 283 3.05 11.07 28.15
N ARG A 284 4.27 11.42 28.55
CA ARG A 284 4.80 11.11 29.90
C ARG A 284 3.96 11.73 30.99
N GLU A 285 3.51 12.96 30.79
CA GLU A 285 2.64 13.66 31.76
C GLU A 285 1.26 12.97 31.83
N LYS A 286 0.64 12.69 30.71
CA LYS A 286 -0.66 12.00 30.66
C LYS A 286 -0.61 10.60 31.28
N ALA A 287 0.45 9.84 31.02
CA ALA A 287 0.62 8.50 31.59
C ALA A 287 0.68 8.45 33.11
N LYS A 288 1.02 9.56 33.79
CA LYS A 288 0.98 9.64 35.27
C LYS A 288 -0.44 9.61 35.85
N ASN A 289 -1.45 9.85 35.00
CA ASN A 289 -2.86 9.96 35.39
C ASN A 289 -3.73 8.83 34.82
N LEU A 290 -3.11 7.83 34.13
CA LEU A 290 -3.73 6.62 33.64
C LEU A 290 -3.44 5.43 34.56
#